data_cd47e0b340bdba031e7309b320df3663
#
_entry.id   cd47e0b340bdba031e7309b320df3663
#
_cell.length_a   1.000
_cell.length_b   1.000
_cell.length_c   1.000
_cell.angle_alpha   90.00
_cell.angle_beta   90.00
_cell.angle_gamma   90.00
#
_symmetry.space_group_name_H-M   'P 1'
#
loop_
_entity.id
_entity.type
_entity.pdbx_description
1 polymer ?
#
loop_
_entity_poly.entity_id
_entity_poly.type
_entity_poly.pdbx_seq_one_letter_code
_entity_poly.pdbx_strand_id
1 'polypeptide(L)'
;MAIGKRIILFILTNLLVLLLVGIVFRMVGFSGYYTATGGLDLTALLVFSGIFGFAGSFISLLLSKFIAKRAMRVQIIDTPRNPTEEWILSATHRLADQAGVGKPEVGIFDGEPNAFATGWNRNNALVAVSTGLIQRMNKDEVEAVLAHEIAHVANGDMVTLALIQGVVNTFVIFMARIVGHFVDRVLLKNERGHGLGYWVSVIVAEIVFGLLASIVVMWFSRLREYRADAGAAELTSKGAMIGALRALGQSKEPDMPEQVAAFGINAKGGLMALLRSHPPIADRIRALGG
;
A
#
# COMPACT_ATOMS: atom_id res chain seq x y z
N MET A 1 -0.92 17.05 11.71
CA MET A 1 0.52 17.34 11.50
C MET A 1 0.65 18.56 10.62
N ALA A 2 1.49 19.58 10.98
CA ALA A 2 1.68 20.73 10.10
C ALA A 2 2.22 20.27 8.73
N ILE A 3 1.74 20.86 7.65
CA ILE A 3 2.13 20.56 6.25
C ILE A 3 3.66 20.46 6.11
N GLY A 4 4.41 21.34 6.78
CA GLY A 4 5.87 21.31 6.77
C GLY A 4 6.49 19.99 7.25
N LYS A 5 5.94 19.33 8.27
CA LYS A 5 6.46 18.03 8.75
C LYS A 5 6.23 16.89 7.72
N ARG A 6 5.14 16.94 6.98
CA ARG A 6 4.87 15.96 5.90
C ARG A 6 5.83 16.14 4.74
N ILE A 7 6.10 17.40 4.35
CA ILE A 7 7.07 17.73 3.31
C ILE A 7 8.47 17.29 3.72
N ILE A 8 8.89 17.58 4.96
CA ILE A 8 10.22 17.15 5.45
C ILE A 8 10.33 15.63 5.43
N LEU A 9 9.33 14.90 5.92
CA LEU A 9 9.36 13.43 5.92
C LEU A 9 9.44 12.89 4.48
N PHE A 10 8.67 13.47 3.56
CA PHE A 10 8.72 13.11 2.14
C PHE A 10 10.11 13.34 1.54
N ILE A 11 10.70 14.50 1.77
CA ILE A 11 12.05 14.82 1.28
C ILE A 11 13.09 13.87 1.87
N LEU A 12 13.08 13.65 3.19
CA LEU A 12 14.03 12.75 3.85
C LEU A 12 13.91 11.30 3.34
N THR A 13 12.70 10.81 3.13
CA THR A 13 12.47 9.46 2.58
C THR A 13 13.04 9.36 1.16
N ASN A 14 12.78 10.35 0.30
CA ASN A 14 13.30 10.35 -1.06
C ASN A 14 14.82 10.43 -1.09
N LEU A 15 15.43 11.27 -0.24
CA LEU A 15 16.91 11.38 -0.14
C LEU A 15 17.52 10.05 0.33
N LEU A 16 16.86 9.34 1.28
CA LEU A 16 17.31 8.03 1.73
C LEU A 16 17.24 7.00 0.59
N VAL A 17 16.16 7.00 -0.20
CA VAL A 17 16.03 6.13 -1.39
C VAL A 17 17.16 6.39 -2.37
N LEU A 18 17.38 7.66 -2.72
CA LEU A 18 18.45 8.03 -3.67
C LEU A 18 19.85 7.65 -3.16
N LEU A 19 20.11 7.83 -1.87
CA LEU A 19 21.37 7.45 -1.25
C LEU A 19 21.59 5.92 -1.34
N LEU A 20 20.60 5.14 -0.93
CA LEU A 20 20.68 3.67 -0.95
C LEU A 20 20.85 3.14 -2.38
N VAL A 21 20.08 3.68 -3.33
CA VAL A 21 20.20 3.31 -4.75
C VAL A 21 21.59 3.67 -5.28
N GLY A 22 22.12 4.86 -4.93
CA GLY A 22 23.46 5.26 -5.31
C GLY A 22 24.56 4.33 -4.77
N ILE A 23 24.41 3.86 -3.53
CA ILE A 23 25.32 2.85 -2.94
C ILE A 23 25.23 1.54 -3.74
N VAL A 24 24.03 1.05 -4.01
CA VAL A 24 23.83 -0.20 -4.78
C VAL A 24 24.43 -0.07 -6.18
N PHE A 25 24.21 1.03 -6.89
CA PHE A 25 24.82 1.27 -8.21
C PHE A 25 26.34 1.21 -8.17
N ARG A 26 26.93 1.81 -7.14
CA ARG A 26 28.39 1.77 -6.94
C ARG A 26 28.89 0.35 -6.69
N MET A 27 28.15 -0.45 -5.90
CA MET A 27 28.51 -1.84 -5.59
C MET A 27 28.42 -2.76 -6.81
N VAL A 28 27.42 -2.55 -7.69
CA VAL A 28 27.23 -3.36 -8.92
C VAL A 28 27.98 -2.82 -10.14
N GLY A 29 28.75 -1.74 -9.98
CA GLY A 29 29.52 -1.13 -11.09
C GLY A 29 28.63 -0.51 -12.18
N PHE A 30 27.42 -0.04 -11.83
CA PHE A 30 26.47 0.53 -12.77
C PHE A 30 26.96 1.91 -13.27
N SER A 31 27.24 2.01 -14.58
CA SER A 31 27.74 3.23 -15.23
C SER A 31 26.68 4.03 -16.01
N GLY A 32 25.46 3.47 -16.11
CA GLY A 32 24.36 4.06 -16.87
C GLY A 32 23.72 3.05 -17.81
N TYR A 33 22.66 3.46 -18.47
CA TYR A 33 21.90 2.60 -19.41
C TYR A 33 21.92 3.17 -20.85
N TYR A 34 22.91 4.01 -21.16
CA TYR A 34 23.14 4.48 -22.52
C TYR A 34 24.44 3.91 -23.08
N THR A 35 24.38 3.49 -24.35
CA THR A 35 25.56 3.07 -25.09
C THR A 35 26.42 4.28 -25.50
N ALA A 36 27.69 4.03 -25.83
CA ALA A 36 28.59 5.09 -26.31
C ALA A 36 28.09 5.83 -27.57
N THR A 37 27.22 5.17 -28.36
CA THR A 37 26.56 5.73 -29.54
C THR A 37 25.25 6.46 -29.25
N GLY A 38 24.85 6.55 -27.97
CA GLY A 38 23.64 7.23 -27.51
C GLY A 38 22.36 6.39 -27.64
N GLY A 39 22.46 5.09 -27.95
CA GLY A 39 21.35 4.15 -27.92
C GLY A 39 21.03 3.69 -26.49
N LEU A 40 19.91 2.97 -26.29
CA LEU A 40 19.56 2.34 -25.02
C LEU A 40 20.18 0.95 -24.91
N ASP A 41 20.87 0.70 -23.79
CA ASP A 41 21.17 -0.65 -23.32
C ASP A 41 19.96 -1.11 -22.49
N LEU A 42 19.12 -1.96 -23.09
CA LEU A 42 17.90 -2.43 -22.45
C LEU A 42 18.16 -3.27 -21.19
N THR A 43 19.28 -4.01 -21.16
CA THR A 43 19.65 -4.80 -19.99
C THR A 43 20.05 -3.91 -18.84
N ALA A 44 20.90 -2.93 -19.07
CA ALA A 44 21.26 -1.95 -18.06
C ALA A 44 20.06 -1.11 -17.62
N LEU A 45 19.16 -0.74 -18.54
CA LEU A 45 17.91 -0.05 -18.22
C LEU A 45 16.99 -0.91 -17.35
N LEU A 46 16.88 -2.21 -17.61
CA LEU A 46 16.08 -3.13 -16.78
C LEU A 46 16.65 -3.23 -15.36
N VAL A 47 17.98 -3.36 -15.24
CA VAL A 47 18.66 -3.36 -13.93
C VAL A 47 18.40 -2.06 -13.18
N PHE A 48 18.56 -0.91 -13.85
CA PHE A 48 18.24 0.40 -13.29
C PHE A 48 16.81 0.47 -12.78
N SER A 49 15.85 0.10 -13.62
CA SER A 49 14.42 0.15 -13.31
C SER A 49 14.07 -0.80 -12.16
N GLY A 50 14.69 -2.00 -12.13
CA GLY A 50 14.52 -2.97 -11.05
C GLY A 50 15.01 -2.43 -9.71
N ILE A 51 16.21 -1.87 -9.67
CA ILE A 51 16.76 -1.31 -8.44
C ILE A 51 15.87 -0.19 -7.90
N PHE A 52 15.45 0.77 -8.74
CA PHE A 52 14.57 1.86 -8.31
C PHE A 52 13.17 1.37 -7.94
N GLY A 53 12.57 0.48 -8.74
CA GLY A 53 11.23 -0.05 -8.52
C GLY A 53 11.11 -0.79 -7.19
N PHE A 54 12.09 -1.64 -6.88
CA PHE A 54 12.11 -2.39 -5.63
C PHE A 54 12.59 -1.59 -4.43
N ALA A 55 13.59 -0.70 -4.60
CA ALA A 55 14.09 0.11 -3.49
C ALA A 55 12.98 0.95 -2.85
N GLY A 56 12.16 1.63 -3.64
CA GLY A 56 11.03 2.41 -3.14
C GLY A 56 10.04 1.57 -2.36
N SER A 57 9.68 0.40 -2.89
CA SER A 57 8.73 -0.52 -2.26
C SER A 57 9.24 -1.11 -0.95
N PHE A 58 10.50 -1.55 -0.90
CA PHE A 58 11.10 -2.09 0.32
C PHE A 58 11.30 -1.04 1.39
N ILE A 59 11.75 0.15 1.03
CA ILE A 59 11.90 1.26 1.99
C ILE A 59 10.55 1.66 2.56
N SER A 60 9.51 1.76 1.71
CA SER A 60 8.14 2.02 2.15
C SER A 60 7.65 0.95 3.13
N LEU A 61 7.90 -0.33 2.83
CA LEU A 61 7.54 -1.46 3.71
C LEU A 61 8.27 -1.38 5.05
N LEU A 62 9.57 -1.16 5.07
CA LEU A 62 10.38 -1.06 6.29
C LEU A 62 9.95 0.13 7.17
N LEU A 63 9.59 1.24 6.57
CA LEU A 63 9.15 2.45 7.26
C LEU A 63 7.64 2.45 7.59
N SER A 64 6.88 1.47 7.12
CA SER A 64 5.40 1.46 7.18
C SER A 64 4.85 1.67 8.59
N LYS A 65 5.37 0.97 9.60
CA LYS A 65 4.97 1.15 11.02
C LYS A 65 5.25 2.56 11.52
N PHE A 66 6.44 3.08 11.25
CA PHE A 66 6.82 4.43 11.67
C PHE A 66 5.93 5.49 11.03
N ILE A 67 5.70 5.37 9.72
CA ILE A 67 4.86 6.29 8.97
C ILE A 67 3.41 6.21 9.46
N ALA A 68 2.85 5.01 9.63
CA ALA A 68 1.48 4.80 10.10
C ALA A 68 1.27 5.39 11.51
N LYS A 69 2.16 5.10 12.46
CA LYS A 69 2.11 5.68 13.82
C LYS A 69 2.08 7.21 13.79
N ARG A 70 2.91 7.82 12.95
CA ARG A 70 3.00 9.28 12.86
C ARG A 70 1.85 9.91 12.09
N ALA A 71 1.46 9.33 10.96
CA ALA A 71 0.43 9.86 10.07
C ALA A 71 -0.95 9.81 10.74
N MET A 72 -1.29 8.66 11.35
CA MET A 72 -2.57 8.43 12.01
C MET A 72 -2.56 8.82 13.50
N ARG A 73 -1.42 9.30 14.04
CA ARG A 73 -1.25 9.62 15.46
C ARG A 73 -1.66 8.46 16.38
N VAL A 74 -1.25 7.24 16.01
CA VAL A 74 -1.60 6.04 16.75
C VAL A 74 -1.03 6.10 18.17
N GLN A 75 -1.88 5.92 19.15
CA GLN A 75 -1.52 5.77 20.57
C GLN A 75 -1.34 4.27 20.84
N ILE A 76 -0.10 3.85 21.09
CA ILE A 76 0.19 2.44 21.38
C ILE A 76 -0.29 2.11 22.79
N ILE A 77 -0.90 0.94 22.95
CA ILE A 77 -1.35 0.40 24.23
C ILE A 77 -0.22 -0.43 24.82
N ASP A 78 0.76 0.23 25.44
CA ASP A 78 1.84 -0.48 26.17
C ASP A 78 1.32 -1.02 27.53
N THR A 79 0.52 -0.18 28.23
CA THR A 79 -0.17 -0.54 29.46
C THR A 79 -1.62 -0.08 29.33
N PRO A 80 -2.61 -1.01 29.35
CA PRO A 80 -4.02 -0.64 29.27
C PRO A 80 -4.45 0.30 30.39
N ARG A 81 -5.17 1.35 30.06
CA ARG A 81 -5.65 2.38 31.00
C ARG A 81 -7.11 2.22 31.35
N ASN A 82 -7.83 1.40 30.61
CA ASN A 82 -9.26 1.16 30.77
C ASN A 82 -9.63 -0.25 30.26
N PRO A 83 -10.81 -0.78 30.64
CA PRO A 83 -11.25 -2.12 30.24
C PRO A 83 -11.34 -2.32 28.71
N THR A 84 -11.60 -1.28 27.94
CA THR A 84 -11.65 -1.36 26.47
C THR A 84 -10.29 -1.58 25.87
N GLU A 85 -9.27 -0.84 26.33
CA GLU A 85 -7.89 -1.03 25.89
C GLU A 85 -7.38 -2.42 26.25
N GLU A 86 -7.67 -2.88 27.49
CA GLU A 86 -7.29 -4.22 27.96
C GLU A 86 -7.91 -5.31 27.07
N TRP A 87 -9.21 -5.16 26.76
CA TRP A 87 -9.91 -6.10 25.91
C TRP A 87 -9.35 -6.12 24.48
N ILE A 88 -9.13 -4.94 23.84
CA ILE A 88 -8.57 -4.85 22.49
C ILE A 88 -7.19 -5.49 22.43
N LEU A 89 -6.30 -5.19 23.40
CA LEU A 89 -4.97 -5.74 23.49
C LEU A 89 -5.01 -7.26 23.63
N SER A 90 -5.79 -7.77 24.57
CA SER A 90 -5.91 -9.21 24.85
C SER A 90 -6.56 -9.98 23.67
N ALA A 91 -7.60 -9.42 23.04
CA ALA A 91 -8.23 -10.02 21.88
C ALA A 91 -7.28 -10.09 20.69
N THR A 92 -6.57 -9.00 20.40
CA THR A 92 -5.60 -8.97 19.30
C THR A 92 -4.46 -9.98 19.51
N HIS A 93 -3.90 -10.07 20.72
CA HIS A 93 -2.83 -11.01 21.01
C HIS A 93 -3.31 -12.46 20.99
N ARG A 94 -4.51 -12.76 21.47
CA ARG A 94 -5.12 -14.10 21.37
C ARG A 94 -5.33 -14.50 19.90
N LEU A 95 -5.86 -13.60 19.06
CA LEU A 95 -6.02 -13.84 17.63
C LEU A 95 -4.67 -14.07 16.93
N ALA A 96 -3.63 -13.31 17.31
CA ALA A 96 -2.28 -13.50 16.79
C ALA A 96 -1.69 -14.87 17.16
N ASP A 97 -1.86 -15.30 18.43
CA ASP A 97 -1.43 -16.62 18.89
C ASP A 97 -2.18 -17.74 18.12
N GLN A 98 -3.49 -17.60 17.88
CA GLN A 98 -4.30 -18.55 17.09
C GLN A 98 -3.87 -18.61 15.62
N ALA A 99 -3.49 -17.47 15.05
CA ALA A 99 -3.01 -17.37 13.66
C ALA A 99 -1.53 -17.77 13.50
N GLY A 100 -0.81 -18.07 14.58
CA GLY A 100 0.60 -18.46 14.54
C GLY A 100 1.53 -17.32 14.11
N VAL A 101 1.22 -16.08 14.47
CA VAL A 101 2.05 -14.91 14.20
C VAL A 101 2.55 -14.27 15.47
N GLY A 102 3.62 -13.48 15.37
CA GLY A 102 4.14 -12.74 16.52
C GLY A 102 3.11 -11.71 17.02
N LYS A 103 3.08 -11.49 18.34
CA LYS A 103 2.18 -10.50 18.95
C LYS A 103 2.47 -9.12 18.39
N PRO A 104 1.50 -8.49 17.67
CA PRO A 104 1.71 -7.17 17.11
C PRO A 104 1.67 -6.09 18.19
N GLU A 105 2.26 -4.94 17.91
CA GLU A 105 1.93 -3.73 18.64
C GLU A 105 0.45 -3.41 18.39
N VAL A 106 -0.27 -2.99 19.42
CA VAL A 106 -1.69 -2.63 19.31
C VAL A 106 -1.85 -1.16 19.64
N GLY A 107 -2.68 -0.46 18.86
CA GLY A 107 -2.89 0.95 19.08
C GLY A 107 -4.28 1.44 18.72
N ILE A 108 -4.61 2.63 19.24
CA ILE A 108 -5.87 3.33 18.96
C ILE A 108 -5.54 4.67 18.30
N PHE A 109 -6.37 5.09 17.35
CA PHE A 109 -6.28 6.41 16.72
C PHE A 109 -7.66 7.05 16.58
N ASP A 110 -7.69 8.39 16.56
CA ASP A 110 -8.93 9.12 16.39
C ASP A 110 -9.35 9.17 14.92
N GLY A 111 -10.59 8.82 14.64
CA GLY A 111 -11.15 8.85 13.28
C GLY A 111 -12.46 8.11 13.12
N GLU A 112 -13.00 8.19 11.89
CA GLU A 112 -14.14 7.39 11.43
C GLU A 112 -13.85 5.90 11.56
N PRO A 113 -14.89 5.01 11.56
CA PRO A 113 -14.71 3.58 11.69
C PRO A 113 -13.70 3.01 10.71
N ASN A 114 -12.55 2.60 11.23
CA ASN A 114 -11.45 2.06 10.45
C ASN A 114 -10.52 1.21 11.33
N ALA A 115 -9.84 0.25 10.71
CA ALA A 115 -8.72 -0.48 11.30
C ALA A 115 -7.67 -0.72 10.23
N PHE A 116 -6.45 -0.99 10.63
CA PHE A 116 -5.40 -1.39 9.71
C PHE A 116 -4.32 -2.21 10.40
N ALA A 117 -3.68 -3.10 9.63
CA ALA A 117 -2.42 -3.73 9.98
C ALA A 117 -1.29 -3.24 9.08
N THR A 118 -0.10 -3.06 9.64
CA THR A 118 1.09 -2.73 8.89
C THR A 118 2.35 -3.28 9.57
N GLY A 119 3.43 -3.40 8.81
CA GLY A 119 4.71 -3.91 9.29
C GLY A 119 5.48 -4.61 8.18
N TRP A 120 6.73 -4.92 8.39
CA TRP A 120 7.61 -5.48 7.38
C TRP A 120 7.68 -7.02 7.42
N ASN A 121 7.14 -7.66 8.47
CA ASN A 121 6.97 -9.13 8.53
C ASN A 121 5.89 -9.51 9.55
N ARG A 122 5.51 -10.81 9.57
CA ARG A 122 4.46 -11.36 10.43
C ARG A 122 4.76 -11.29 11.94
N ASN A 123 6.03 -11.14 12.32
CA ASN A 123 6.44 -11.06 13.72
C ASN A 123 6.78 -9.64 14.17
N ASN A 124 6.62 -8.65 13.28
CA ASN A 124 6.83 -7.24 13.57
C ASN A 124 5.75 -6.40 12.89
N ALA A 125 4.52 -6.59 13.33
CA ALA A 125 3.35 -5.87 12.85
C ALA A 125 2.84 -4.86 13.88
N LEU A 126 2.02 -3.94 13.40
CA LEU A 126 1.18 -3.03 14.17
C LEU A 126 -0.26 -3.26 13.72
N VAL A 127 -1.17 -3.45 14.64
CA VAL A 127 -2.62 -3.44 14.42
C VAL A 127 -3.19 -2.21 15.14
N ALA A 128 -3.94 -1.39 14.42
CA ALA A 128 -4.53 -0.19 14.99
C ALA A 128 -6.01 -0.08 14.62
N VAL A 129 -6.82 0.36 15.59
CA VAL A 129 -8.27 0.55 15.44
C VAL A 129 -8.65 2.00 15.77
N SER A 130 -9.65 2.53 15.08
CA SER A 130 -10.13 3.87 15.34
C SER A 130 -11.12 3.92 16.52
N THR A 131 -11.19 5.09 17.16
CA THR A 131 -12.21 5.37 18.17
C THR A 131 -13.62 5.24 17.59
N GLY A 132 -13.82 5.65 16.33
CA GLY A 132 -15.11 5.55 15.65
C GLY A 132 -15.55 4.08 15.42
N LEU A 133 -14.59 3.17 15.16
CA LEU A 133 -14.91 1.74 15.03
C LEU A 133 -15.36 1.15 16.37
N ILE A 134 -14.63 1.45 17.44
CA ILE A 134 -14.92 0.97 18.80
C ILE A 134 -16.30 1.47 19.30
N GLN A 135 -16.67 2.71 18.93
CA GLN A 135 -17.95 3.30 19.35
C GLN A 135 -19.15 2.79 18.56
N ARG A 136 -18.96 2.42 17.31
CA ARG A 136 -20.04 2.05 16.39
C ARG A 136 -20.36 0.55 16.35
N MET A 137 -19.36 -0.28 16.60
CA MET A 137 -19.47 -1.73 16.53
C MET A 137 -19.59 -2.38 17.89
N ASN A 138 -20.31 -3.49 17.96
CA ASN A 138 -20.29 -4.35 19.13
C ASN A 138 -18.97 -5.14 19.23
N LYS A 139 -18.74 -5.80 20.38
CA LYS A 139 -17.46 -6.51 20.63
C LYS A 139 -17.16 -7.60 19.61
N ASP A 140 -18.16 -8.37 19.21
CA ASP A 140 -17.97 -9.48 18.24
C ASP A 140 -17.59 -8.94 16.87
N GLU A 141 -18.17 -7.81 16.46
CA GLU A 141 -17.86 -7.15 15.20
C GLU A 141 -16.45 -6.53 15.22
N VAL A 142 -16.07 -5.87 16.32
CA VAL A 142 -14.70 -5.33 16.49
C VAL A 142 -13.68 -6.47 16.49
N GLU A 143 -13.97 -7.58 17.16
CA GLU A 143 -13.10 -8.76 17.17
C GLU A 143 -12.95 -9.38 15.79
N ALA A 144 -14.02 -9.44 14.99
CA ALA A 144 -13.96 -9.90 13.61
C ALA A 144 -13.10 -8.97 12.73
N VAL A 145 -13.15 -7.65 12.93
CA VAL A 145 -12.25 -6.70 12.25
C VAL A 145 -10.81 -6.91 12.69
N LEU A 146 -10.53 -7.09 13.98
CA LEU A 146 -9.18 -7.40 14.47
C LEU A 146 -8.67 -8.72 13.87
N ALA A 147 -9.53 -9.74 13.76
CA ALA A 147 -9.19 -11.01 13.14
C ALA A 147 -8.87 -10.86 11.64
N HIS A 148 -9.59 -9.98 10.94
CA HIS A 148 -9.31 -9.63 9.54
C HIS A 148 -7.93 -9.00 9.39
N GLU A 149 -7.57 -8.06 10.25
CA GLU A 149 -6.24 -7.45 10.26
C GLU A 149 -5.14 -8.48 10.60
N ILE A 150 -5.38 -9.36 11.55
CA ILE A 150 -4.46 -10.46 11.88
C ILE A 150 -4.33 -11.45 10.72
N ALA A 151 -5.42 -11.74 9.98
CA ALA A 151 -5.35 -12.59 8.79
C ALA A 151 -4.45 -11.99 7.71
N HIS A 152 -4.48 -10.65 7.49
CA HIS A 152 -3.54 -9.97 6.59
C HIS A 152 -2.09 -10.15 7.05
N VAL A 153 -1.83 -10.05 8.36
CA VAL A 153 -0.49 -10.29 8.92
C VAL A 153 -0.05 -11.74 8.68
N ALA A 154 -0.92 -12.71 8.97
CA ALA A 154 -0.65 -14.13 8.82
C ALA A 154 -0.40 -14.53 7.35
N ASN A 155 -1.17 -13.96 6.43
CA ASN A 155 -1.01 -14.16 4.99
C ASN A 155 0.30 -13.52 4.43
N GLY A 156 0.95 -12.63 5.17
CA GLY A 156 2.11 -11.87 4.70
C GLY A 156 1.75 -10.86 3.60
N ASP A 157 0.52 -10.35 3.64
CA ASP A 157 -0.04 -9.49 2.59
C ASP A 157 0.71 -8.19 2.40
N MET A 158 1.32 -7.65 3.44
CA MET A 158 2.14 -6.45 3.38
C MET A 158 3.39 -6.64 2.52
N VAL A 159 4.08 -7.78 2.71
CA VAL A 159 5.28 -8.13 1.92
C VAL A 159 4.90 -8.43 0.47
N THR A 160 3.83 -9.22 0.28
CA THR A 160 3.32 -9.56 -1.06
C THR A 160 2.98 -8.30 -1.86
N LEU A 161 2.29 -7.34 -1.24
CA LEU A 161 1.95 -6.08 -1.90
C LEU A 161 3.19 -5.25 -2.24
N ALA A 162 4.18 -5.20 -1.35
CA ALA A 162 5.44 -4.51 -1.61
C ALA A 162 6.21 -5.14 -2.78
N LEU A 163 6.22 -6.47 -2.89
CA LEU A 163 6.84 -7.18 -4.02
C LEU A 163 6.11 -6.87 -5.33
N ILE A 164 4.79 -6.95 -5.36
CA ILE A 164 3.98 -6.61 -6.53
C ILE A 164 4.23 -5.16 -6.94
N GLN A 165 4.24 -4.24 -5.98
CA GLN A 165 4.53 -2.83 -6.23
C GLN A 165 5.94 -2.62 -6.80
N GLY A 166 6.94 -3.38 -6.33
CA GLY A 166 8.30 -3.37 -6.86
C GLY A 166 8.36 -3.78 -8.33
N VAL A 167 7.69 -4.88 -8.69
CA VAL A 167 7.60 -5.36 -10.08
C VAL A 167 6.89 -4.34 -10.96
N VAL A 168 5.76 -3.82 -10.50
CA VAL A 168 4.95 -2.84 -11.23
C VAL A 168 5.72 -1.54 -11.44
N ASN A 169 6.38 -1.02 -10.41
CA ASN A 169 7.21 0.18 -10.52
C ASN A 169 8.38 -0.03 -11.50
N THR A 170 9.02 -1.21 -11.47
CA THR A 170 10.07 -1.59 -12.43
C THR A 170 9.57 -1.46 -13.86
N PHE A 171 8.39 -2.04 -14.13
CA PHE A 171 7.77 -1.97 -15.46
C PHE A 171 7.47 -0.52 -15.87
N VAL A 172 6.87 0.27 -14.99
CA VAL A 172 6.52 1.68 -15.25
C VAL A 172 7.76 2.50 -15.59
N ILE A 173 8.82 2.39 -14.77
CA ILE A 173 10.09 3.11 -14.99
C ILE A 173 10.72 2.68 -16.31
N PHE A 174 10.80 1.37 -16.57
CA PHE A 174 11.40 0.81 -17.76
C PHE A 174 10.69 1.31 -19.04
N MET A 175 9.38 1.18 -19.09
CA MET A 175 8.58 1.61 -20.25
C MET A 175 8.62 3.13 -20.46
N ALA A 176 8.55 3.91 -19.39
CA ALA A 176 8.61 5.36 -19.48
C ALA A 176 9.93 5.85 -20.06
N ARG A 177 11.06 5.21 -19.70
CA ARG A 177 12.39 5.56 -20.26
C ARG A 177 12.51 5.21 -21.74
N ILE A 178 11.92 4.09 -22.18
CA ILE A 178 11.85 3.72 -23.60
C ILE A 178 11.04 4.75 -24.37
N VAL A 179 9.86 5.12 -23.89
CA VAL A 179 9.01 6.14 -24.53
C VAL A 179 9.72 7.48 -24.60
N GLY A 180 10.35 7.92 -23.51
CA GLY A 180 11.11 9.18 -23.47
C GLY A 180 12.23 9.20 -24.50
N HIS A 181 13.01 8.10 -24.58
CA HIS A 181 14.08 7.98 -25.56
C HIS A 181 13.55 7.99 -27.00
N PHE A 182 12.47 7.27 -27.28
CA PHE A 182 11.84 7.22 -28.60
C PHE A 182 11.37 8.61 -29.04
N VAL A 183 10.65 9.32 -28.18
CA VAL A 183 10.15 10.66 -28.49
C VAL A 183 11.30 11.64 -28.75
N ASP A 184 12.30 11.65 -27.86
CA ASP A 184 13.41 12.61 -27.94
C ASP A 184 14.32 12.34 -29.14
N ARG A 185 14.71 11.09 -29.38
CA ARG A 185 15.66 10.72 -30.43
C ARG A 185 15.00 10.55 -31.81
N VAL A 186 13.83 9.91 -31.87
CA VAL A 186 13.22 9.54 -33.15
C VAL A 186 12.27 10.62 -33.65
N LEU A 187 11.39 11.14 -32.76
CA LEU A 187 10.41 12.14 -33.17
C LEU A 187 11.00 13.55 -33.19
N LEU A 188 11.74 13.96 -32.15
CA LEU A 188 12.31 15.29 -32.03
C LEU A 188 13.72 15.39 -32.62
N LYS A 189 14.33 14.28 -33.01
CA LYS A 189 15.67 14.19 -33.63
C LYS A 189 16.76 14.90 -32.80
N ASN A 190 16.64 14.82 -31.47
CA ASN A 190 17.60 15.41 -30.56
C ASN A 190 18.85 14.55 -30.47
N GLU A 191 19.99 15.06 -30.96
CA GLU A 191 21.27 14.38 -30.94
C GLU A 191 22.14 14.74 -29.72
N ARG A 192 21.74 15.78 -28.96
CA ARG A 192 22.54 16.35 -27.86
C ARG A 192 21.97 15.98 -26.49
N GLY A 193 22.18 14.74 -26.04
CA GLY A 193 21.77 14.31 -24.70
C GLY A 193 20.24 14.21 -24.52
N HIS A 194 19.73 14.46 -23.31
CA HIS A 194 18.30 14.46 -23.01
C HIS A 194 17.73 15.86 -23.12
N GLY A 195 16.93 16.08 -24.14
CA GLY A 195 16.18 17.32 -24.31
C GLY A 195 14.97 17.44 -23.37
N LEU A 196 14.30 18.59 -23.43
CA LEU A 196 13.05 18.81 -22.71
C LEU A 196 11.99 17.78 -23.11
N GLY A 197 11.98 17.38 -24.40
CA GLY A 197 11.09 16.35 -24.94
C GLY A 197 11.21 15.01 -24.24
N TYR A 198 12.43 14.60 -23.88
CA TYR A 198 12.67 13.39 -23.10
C TYR A 198 11.96 13.46 -21.74
N TRP A 199 12.24 14.49 -20.96
CA TRP A 199 11.72 14.60 -19.60
C TRP A 199 10.21 14.72 -19.55
N VAL A 200 9.62 15.52 -20.44
CA VAL A 200 8.16 15.65 -20.53
C VAL A 200 7.53 14.31 -20.92
N SER A 201 8.09 13.61 -21.91
CA SER A 201 7.56 12.32 -22.35
C SER A 201 7.68 11.25 -21.28
N VAL A 202 8.79 11.22 -20.52
CA VAL A 202 8.97 10.30 -19.40
C VAL A 202 7.92 10.56 -18.33
N ILE A 203 7.70 11.81 -17.91
CA ILE A 203 6.71 12.15 -16.88
C ILE A 203 5.30 11.75 -17.33
N VAL A 204 4.91 12.07 -18.55
CA VAL A 204 3.60 11.70 -19.11
C VAL A 204 3.45 10.17 -19.17
N ALA A 205 4.48 9.46 -19.63
CA ALA A 205 4.48 8.00 -19.70
C ALA A 205 4.40 7.37 -18.29
N GLU A 206 5.14 7.89 -17.31
CA GLU A 206 5.06 7.42 -15.91
C GLU A 206 3.65 7.59 -15.33
N ILE A 207 2.97 8.70 -15.61
CA ILE A 207 1.58 8.91 -15.18
C ILE A 207 0.65 7.89 -15.85
N VAL A 208 0.73 7.73 -17.17
CA VAL A 208 -0.14 6.82 -17.94
C VAL A 208 0.09 5.37 -17.52
N PHE A 209 1.34 4.91 -17.53
CA PHE A 209 1.66 3.54 -17.11
C PHE A 209 1.41 3.31 -15.63
N GLY A 210 1.59 4.31 -14.77
CA GLY A 210 1.27 4.26 -13.35
C GLY A 210 -0.24 4.05 -13.11
N LEU A 211 -1.10 4.74 -13.86
CA LEU A 211 -2.56 4.54 -13.80
C LEU A 211 -2.94 3.12 -14.26
N LEU A 212 -2.37 2.63 -15.36
CA LEU A 212 -2.62 1.26 -15.84
C LEU A 212 -2.12 0.22 -14.84
N ALA A 213 -0.94 0.44 -14.30
CA ALA A 213 -0.32 -0.43 -13.31
C ALA A 213 -1.11 -0.47 -12.00
N SER A 214 -1.74 0.64 -11.58
CA SER A 214 -2.58 0.69 -10.38
C SER A 214 -3.77 -0.27 -10.47
N ILE A 215 -4.32 -0.53 -11.66
CA ILE A 215 -5.40 -1.51 -11.86
C ILE A 215 -4.95 -2.91 -11.44
N VAL A 216 -3.71 -3.28 -11.81
CA VAL A 216 -3.12 -4.58 -11.44
C VAL A 216 -2.94 -4.66 -9.92
N VAL A 217 -2.38 -3.62 -9.30
CA VAL A 217 -2.19 -3.57 -7.84
C VAL A 217 -3.52 -3.67 -7.11
N MET A 218 -4.55 -2.95 -7.56
CA MET A 218 -5.90 -2.97 -6.96
C MET A 218 -6.57 -4.34 -7.16
N TRP A 219 -6.35 -5.00 -8.29
CA TRP A 219 -6.86 -6.36 -8.49
C TRP A 219 -6.27 -7.34 -7.46
N PHE A 220 -4.95 -7.34 -7.26
CA PHE A 220 -4.30 -8.14 -6.21
C PHE A 220 -4.79 -7.73 -4.81
N SER A 221 -4.98 -6.43 -4.56
CA SER A 221 -5.51 -5.94 -3.29
C SER A 221 -6.87 -6.56 -2.98
N ARG A 222 -7.80 -6.57 -3.96
CA ARG A 222 -9.12 -7.20 -3.79
C ARG A 222 -9.07 -8.71 -3.53
N LEU A 223 -8.16 -9.44 -4.18
CA LEU A 223 -8.02 -10.88 -3.95
C LEU A 223 -7.59 -11.20 -2.50
N ARG A 224 -6.76 -10.36 -1.90
CA ARG A 224 -6.33 -10.54 -0.51
C ARG A 224 -7.47 -10.35 0.48
N GLU A 225 -8.41 -9.44 0.19
CA GLU A 225 -9.56 -9.17 1.06
C GLU A 225 -10.40 -10.43 1.28
N TYR A 226 -10.70 -11.18 0.22
CA TYR A 226 -11.46 -12.43 0.35
C TYR A 226 -10.74 -13.48 1.22
N ARG A 227 -9.40 -13.55 1.11
CA ARG A 227 -8.62 -14.45 1.97
C ARG A 227 -8.60 -13.99 3.42
N ALA A 228 -8.48 -12.68 3.64
CA ALA A 228 -8.51 -12.11 4.98
C ALA A 228 -9.89 -12.29 5.64
N ASP A 229 -10.98 -12.12 4.88
CA ASP A 229 -12.35 -12.39 5.36
C ASP A 229 -12.53 -13.86 5.76
N ALA A 230 -12.06 -14.79 4.94
CA ALA A 230 -12.11 -16.21 5.26
C ALA A 230 -11.29 -16.53 6.51
N GLY A 231 -10.05 -16.01 6.61
CA GLY A 231 -9.22 -16.16 7.80
C GLY A 231 -9.84 -15.56 9.06
N ALA A 232 -10.45 -14.39 8.95
CA ALA A 232 -11.20 -13.79 10.06
C ALA A 232 -12.38 -14.64 10.51
N ALA A 233 -13.11 -15.22 9.55
CA ALA A 233 -14.24 -16.11 9.83
C ALA A 233 -13.80 -17.44 10.49
N GLU A 234 -12.59 -17.92 10.21
CA GLU A 234 -11.98 -19.08 10.88
C GLU A 234 -11.51 -18.75 12.30
N LEU A 235 -10.92 -17.57 12.51
CA LEU A 235 -10.44 -17.11 13.80
C LEU A 235 -11.57 -16.70 14.76
N THR A 236 -12.74 -16.32 14.24
CA THR A 236 -13.91 -15.89 15.02
C THR A 236 -15.14 -16.71 14.62
N SER A 237 -15.99 -16.16 13.76
CA SER A 237 -17.08 -16.86 13.11
C SER A 237 -17.52 -16.15 11.82
N LYS A 238 -18.15 -16.89 10.91
CA LYS A 238 -18.75 -16.29 9.70
C LYS A 238 -19.79 -15.23 10.05
N GLY A 239 -20.59 -15.46 11.08
CA GLY A 239 -21.62 -14.52 11.53
C GLY A 239 -21.04 -13.20 12.02
N ALA A 240 -19.97 -13.25 12.82
CA ALA A 240 -19.28 -12.08 13.33
C ALA A 240 -18.65 -11.26 12.17
N MET A 241 -17.98 -11.93 11.22
CA MET A 241 -17.39 -11.24 10.08
C MET A 241 -18.44 -10.61 9.14
N ILE A 242 -19.54 -11.30 8.87
CA ILE A 242 -20.68 -10.75 8.12
C ILE A 242 -21.30 -9.54 8.86
N GLY A 243 -21.45 -9.62 10.18
CA GLY A 243 -21.91 -8.52 11.03
C GLY A 243 -21.00 -7.30 10.91
N ALA A 244 -19.70 -7.50 11.05
CA ALA A 244 -18.69 -6.45 10.89
C ALA A 244 -18.74 -5.79 9.51
N LEU A 245 -18.83 -6.58 8.43
CA LEU A 245 -18.96 -6.06 7.07
C LEU A 245 -20.23 -5.22 6.87
N ARG A 246 -21.38 -5.65 7.46
CA ARG A 246 -22.63 -4.88 7.42
C ARG A 246 -22.52 -3.57 8.19
N ALA A 247 -21.89 -3.59 9.36
CA ALA A 247 -21.66 -2.39 10.16
C ALA A 247 -20.75 -1.39 9.43
N LEU A 248 -19.68 -1.86 8.78
CA LEU A 248 -18.82 -1.03 7.92
C LEU A 248 -19.59 -0.46 6.72
N GLY A 249 -20.47 -1.23 6.11
CA GLY A 249 -21.27 -0.79 4.96
C GLY A 249 -22.30 0.30 5.27
N GLN A 250 -22.67 0.48 6.53
CA GLN A 250 -23.55 1.56 6.99
C GLN A 250 -22.77 2.87 7.24
N SER A 251 -21.45 2.81 7.29
CA SER A 251 -20.59 3.99 7.33
C SER A 251 -20.56 4.64 5.94
N LYS A 252 -20.49 5.97 5.87
CA LYS A 252 -20.22 6.64 4.58
C LYS A 252 -18.94 6.03 4.01
N GLU A 253 -18.99 5.57 2.75
CA GLU A 253 -17.76 5.19 2.05
C GLU A 253 -16.75 6.34 2.20
N PRO A 254 -15.49 6.06 2.57
CA PRO A 254 -14.47 7.10 2.59
C PRO A 254 -14.47 7.80 1.23
N ASP A 255 -14.44 9.12 1.23
CA ASP A 255 -14.32 9.90 0.01
C ASP A 255 -13.12 9.39 -0.79
N MET A 256 -13.29 9.32 -2.10
CA MET A 256 -12.24 8.89 -3.02
C MET A 256 -10.94 9.65 -2.73
N PRO A 257 -9.76 9.02 -2.87
CA PRO A 257 -8.50 9.73 -2.75
C PRO A 257 -8.52 11.00 -3.58
N GLU A 258 -8.14 12.14 -2.98
CA GLU A 258 -8.15 13.47 -3.64
C GLU A 258 -7.47 13.45 -5.02
N GLN A 259 -6.45 12.59 -5.20
CA GLN A 259 -5.75 12.43 -6.46
C GLN A 259 -6.65 11.87 -7.58
N VAL A 260 -7.67 11.09 -7.25
CA VAL A 260 -8.62 10.50 -8.23
C VAL A 260 -9.81 11.43 -8.45
N ALA A 261 -10.25 12.14 -7.40
CA ALA A 261 -11.30 13.14 -7.49
C ALA A 261 -10.89 14.33 -8.38
N ALA A 262 -9.60 14.69 -8.40
CA ALA A 262 -9.06 15.77 -9.22
C ALA A 262 -9.18 15.52 -10.74
N PHE A 263 -9.35 14.28 -11.19
CA PHE A 263 -9.56 13.96 -12.61
C PHE A 263 -11.01 14.09 -13.10
N GLY A 264 -11.95 14.55 -12.24
CA GLY A 264 -13.31 14.93 -12.65
C GLY A 264 -14.16 13.80 -13.23
N ILE A 265 -13.78 12.54 -13.04
CA ILE A 265 -14.47 11.39 -13.61
C ILE A 265 -15.60 10.96 -12.68
N ASN A 266 -16.76 11.56 -12.85
CA ASN A 266 -18.02 11.13 -12.23
C ASN A 266 -18.54 9.84 -12.89
N ALA A 267 -17.84 8.72 -12.70
CA ALA A 267 -18.26 7.42 -13.22
C ALA A 267 -18.81 6.54 -12.09
N LYS A 268 -20.10 6.56 -11.91
CA LYS A 268 -20.83 5.51 -11.21
C LYS A 268 -20.74 4.23 -12.04
N GLY A 269 -19.69 3.43 -11.84
CA GLY A 269 -19.53 2.12 -12.49
C GLY A 269 -18.39 2.06 -13.53
N GLY A 270 -17.83 0.90 -13.75
CA GLY A 270 -16.81 0.64 -14.77
C GLY A 270 -15.38 0.89 -14.31
N LEU A 271 -14.66 1.81 -14.94
CA LEU A 271 -13.23 2.03 -14.72
C LEU A 271 -12.87 2.38 -13.26
N MET A 272 -13.72 3.15 -12.58
CA MET A 272 -13.52 3.53 -11.17
C MET A 272 -13.60 2.34 -10.20
N ALA A 273 -14.42 1.33 -10.53
CA ALA A 273 -14.47 0.10 -9.73
C ALA A 273 -13.15 -0.68 -9.79
N LEU A 274 -12.38 -0.55 -10.87
CA LEU A 274 -11.07 -1.18 -11.02
C LEU A 274 -9.99 -0.56 -10.11
N LEU A 275 -10.19 0.70 -9.71
CA LEU A 275 -9.25 1.46 -8.86
C LEU A 275 -9.58 1.36 -7.36
N ARG A 276 -10.65 0.64 -6.96
CA ARG A 276 -10.97 0.40 -5.55
C ARG A 276 -10.02 -0.64 -4.96
N SER A 277 -9.49 -0.36 -3.79
CA SER A 277 -8.62 -1.28 -3.03
C SER A 277 -9.38 -2.45 -2.40
N HIS A 278 -10.65 -2.25 -2.06
CA HIS A 278 -11.53 -3.26 -1.47
C HIS A 278 -12.66 -3.65 -2.44
N PRO A 279 -13.06 -4.94 -2.45
CA PRO A 279 -14.26 -5.37 -3.17
C PRO A 279 -15.52 -4.76 -2.55
N PRO A 280 -16.64 -4.66 -3.31
CA PRO A 280 -17.91 -4.29 -2.73
C PRO A 280 -18.28 -5.19 -1.53
N ILE A 281 -18.79 -4.59 -0.46
CA ILE A 281 -19.13 -5.31 0.77
C ILE A 281 -20.13 -6.44 0.50
N ALA A 282 -21.10 -6.22 -0.39
CA ALA A 282 -22.05 -7.24 -0.80
C ALA A 282 -21.37 -8.49 -1.41
N ASP A 283 -20.29 -8.30 -2.16
CA ASP A 283 -19.54 -9.42 -2.76
C ASP A 283 -18.72 -10.17 -1.69
N ARG A 284 -18.16 -9.45 -0.73
CA ARG A 284 -17.44 -10.04 0.42
C ARG A 284 -18.37 -10.88 1.28
N ILE A 285 -19.57 -10.35 1.61
CA ILE A 285 -20.60 -11.08 2.37
C ILE A 285 -21.03 -12.34 1.60
N ARG A 286 -21.30 -12.23 0.31
CA ARG A 286 -21.68 -13.36 -0.54
C ARG A 286 -20.60 -14.44 -0.60
N ALA A 287 -19.32 -14.04 -0.65
CA ALA A 287 -18.19 -14.98 -0.63
C ALA A 287 -18.09 -15.77 0.70
N LEU A 288 -18.57 -15.21 1.80
CA LEU A 288 -18.67 -15.88 3.11
C LEU A 288 -19.90 -16.79 3.24
N GLY A 289 -20.80 -16.80 2.25
CA GLY A 289 -22.03 -17.60 2.24
C GLY A 289 -23.20 -16.93 2.97
N GLY A 290 -23.22 -15.60 2.99
CA GLY A 290 -24.26 -14.76 3.58
C GLY A 290 -25.17 -14.10 2.54
#